data_15d9694ef17d10cc8d22d9cfba0e3ddc
#
_entry.id   15d9694ef17d10cc8d22d9cfba0e3ddc
#
_cell.length_a   1.000
_cell.length_b   1.000
_cell.length_c   1.000
_cell.angle_alpha   90.00
_cell.angle_beta   90.00
_cell.angle_gamma   90.00
#
_symmetry.space_group_name_H-M   'P 1'
#
loop_
_entity.id
_entity.type
_entity.pdbx_description
1 polymer ?
#
loop_
_entity_poly.entity_id
_entity_poly.type
_entity_poly.pdbx_seq_one_letter_code
_entity_poly.pdbx_strand_id
1 'polypeptide(L)'
;MSRRTLLLSGAALIVIIIVVLNTFYTVDQTEQALVLQFGQPIQVMRTPGLHVKWPFMQNVVAFDKRLLDVDPPPEEVIGVDQKRIVVDTYTRYRIVNPLLFFQTVGNEDAARDRLAALISSSLRQVIGTVTLSAILSTQRAAIMHRIRDAVKVATKPFGIDVIDTRLRRADLPTQNSEAIYARMNSERQQQAALYRAEGAQAAQTVRANADRERTVILADAQRDAQKVRGAGDAAAITIYAKAFGQDKKFFAFYRSMQAYRDALSGSKTAFVLTPQGDFFHFFNFNGLNGLGKAPAPASAAAAAPGGVALAKRAPPGPR
;
A
#
# COMPACT_ATOMS: atom_id res chain seq x y z
N MET A 1 -92.38 -12.36 -40.32
CA MET A 1 -91.57 -11.82 -39.16
C MET A 1 -91.81 -10.33 -39.11
N SER A 2 -92.30 -9.82 -37.97
CA SER A 2 -92.56 -8.42 -37.84
C SER A 2 -91.24 -7.63 -37.85
N ARG A 3 -91.18 -6.39 -38.42
CA ARG A 3 -89.98 -5.53 -38.43
C ARG A 3 -89.35 -5.39 -37.02
N ARG A 4 -90.16 -5.47 -35.98
CA ARG A 4 -89.73 -5.45 -34.57
C ARG A 4 -88.94 -6.67 -34.14
N THR A 5 -89.29 -7.89 -34.60
CA THR A 5 -88.55 -9.13 -34.28
C THR A 5 -87.19 -9.16 -34.99
N LEU A 6 -87.09 -8.60 -36.17
CA LEU A 6 -85.83 -8.50 -36.93
C LEU A 6 -84.90 -7.45 -36.31
N LEU A 7 -85.40 -6.36 -35.81
CA LEU A 7 -84.62 -5.36 -35.08
C LEU A 7 -84.11 -5.89 -33.72
N LEU A 8 -84.97 -6.63 -32.96
CA LEU A 8 -84.60 -7.23 -31.69
C LEU A 8 -83.57 -8.35 -31.88
N SER A 9 -83.67 -9.20 -32.93
CA SER A 9 -82.65 -10.21 -33.23
C SER A 9 -81.34 -9.63 -33.69
N GLY A 10 -81.35 -8.51 -34.46
CA GLY A 10 -80.13 -7.78 -34.79
C GLY A 10 -79.45 -7.15 -33.61
N ALA A 11 -80.23 -6.55 -32.69
CA ALA A 11 -79.72 -5.97 -31.46
C ALA A 11 -79.10 -7.06 -30.53
N ALA A 12 -79.80 -8.24 -30.39
CA ALA A 12 -79.30 -9.35 -29.63
C ALA A 12 -77.99 -9.94 -30.21
N LEU A 13 -77.90 -10.05 -31.53
CA LEU A 13 -76.66 -10.51 -32.19
C LEU A 13 -75.49 -9.52 -31.93
N ILE A 14 -75.73 -8.23 -32.01
CA ILE A 14 -74.71 -7.20 -31.70
C ILE A 14 -74.22 -7.31 -30.24
N VAL A 15 -75.12 -7.49 -29.31
CA VAL A 15 -74.80 -7.67 -27.87
C VAL A 15 -73.93 -8.94 -27.68
N ILE A 16 -74.31 -10.05 -28.32
CA ILE A 16 -73.53 -11.31 -28.28
C ILE A 16 -72.14 -11.08 -28.84
N ILE A 17 -72.01 -10.40 -29.97
CA ILE A 17 -70.70 -10.11 -30.58
C ILE A 17 -69.87 -9.26 -29.61
N ILE A 18 -70.42 -8.21 -29.00
CA ILE A 18 -69.72 -7.37 -28.02
C ILE A 18 -69.28 -8.21 -26.79
N VAL A 19 -70.11 -9.08 -26.27
CA VAL A 19 -69.78 -9.96 -25.16
C VAL A 19 -68.63 -10.91 -25.52
N VAL A 20 -68.71 -11.55 -26.72
CA VAL A 20 -67.63 -12.45 -27.20
C VAL A 20 -66.31 -11.71 -27.36
N LEU A 21 -66.31 -10.52 -27.98
CA LEU A 21 -65.09 -9.74 -28.20
C LEU A 21 -64.50 -9.24 -26.85
N ASN A 22 -65.31 -8.97 -25.85
CA ASN A 22 -64.82 -8.56 -24.50
C ASN A 22 -64.42 -9.77 -23.60
N THR A 23 -64.73 -11.00 -24.00
CA THR A 23 -64.42 -12.22 -23.24
C THR A 23 -63.00 -12.67 -23.47
N PHE A 24 -62.45 -12.46 -24.64
CA PHE A 24 -61.11 -12.89 -25.00
C PHE A 24 -60.10 -11.77 -24.80
N TYR A 25 -58.91 -12.13 -24.22
CA TYR A 25 -57.75 -11.23 -24.16
C TYR A 25 -56.47 -12.00 -24.46
N THR A 26 -55.47 -11.33 -25.00
CA THR A 26 -54.20 -11.96 -25.34
C THR A 26 -53.14 -11.47 -24.39
N VAL A 27 -52.29 -12.37 -23.88
CA VAL A 27 -51.11 -12.08 -23.09
C VAL A 27 -49.89 -12.30 -23.99
N ASP A 28 -49.09 -11.25 -24.12
CA ASP A 28 -47.89 -11.30 -24.95
C ASP A 28 -46.79 -12.06 -24.20
N GLN A 29 -45.77 -12.56 -24.92
CA GLN A 29 -44.60 -13.24 -24.33
C GLN A 29 -43.78 -12.30 -23.41
N THR A 30 -43.82 -11.02 -23.70
CA THR A 30 -43.12 -9.96 -22.99
C THR A 30 -43.84 -9.48 -21.74
N GLU A 31 -45.13 -9.88 -21.58
CA GLU A 31 -46.02 -9.39 -20.54
C GLU A 31 -46.46 -10.51 -19.58
N GLN A 32 -46.98 -10.12 -18.45
CA GLN A 32 -47.70 -10.92 -17.51
C GLN A 32 -49.00 -10.19 -17.12
N ALA A 33 -50.09 -10.88 -17.10
CA ALA A 33 -51.39 -10.27 -16.86
C ALA A 33 -51.93 -10.60 -15.45
N LEU A 34 -52.48 -9.59 -14.80
CA LEU A 34 -53.18 -9.69 -13.54
C LEU A 34 -54.68 -9.48 -13.83
N VAL A 35 -55.48 -10.51 -13.53
CA VAL A 35 -56.93 -10.42 -13.66
C VAL A 35 -57.52 -9.90 -12.37
N LEU A 36 -58.19 -8.78 -12.47
CA LEU A 36 -58.89 -8.12 -11.37
C LEU A 36 -60.39 -8.32 -11.50
N GLN A 37 -61.07 -8.65 -10.40
CA GLN A 37 -62.52 -8.68 -10.33
C GLN A 37 -62.99 -7.64 -9.30
N PHE A 38 -63.75 -6.67 -9.75
CA PHE A 38 -64.16 -5.53 -8.91
C PHE A 38 -62.97 -4.83 -8.18
N GLY A 39 -61.81 -4.77 -8.86
CA GLY A 39 -60.60 -4.19 -8.31
C GLY A 39 -59.76 -5.11 -7.43
N GLN A 40 -60.26 -6.33 -7.11
CA GLN A 40 -59.49 -7.29 -6.34
C GLN A 40 -58.71 -8.27 -7.26
N PRO A 41 -57.45 -8.52 -7.03
CA PRO A 41 -56.65 -9.44 -7.85
C PRO A 41 -57.04 -10.88 -7.54
N ILE A 42 -57.48 -11.63 -8.56
CA ILE A 42 -57.91 -13.03 -8.42
C ILE A 42 -56.84 -13.97 -8.98
N GLN A 43 -56.29 -13.66 -10.14
CA GLN A 43 -55.45 -14.61 -10.87
C GLN A 43 -54.30 -13.90 -11.58
N VAL A 44 -53.11 -14.51 -11.53
CA VAL A 44 -51.90 -14.07 -12.27
C VAL A 44 -51.69 -15.00 -13.45
N MET A 45 -51.74 -14.44 -14.66
CA MET A 45 -51.44 -15.18 -15.89
C MET A 45 -50.02 -14.86 -16.36
N ARG A 46 -49.19 -15.89 -16.37
CA ARG A 46 -47.75 -15.78 -16.81
C ARG A 46 -47.51 -16.49 -18.12
N THR A 47 -48.46 -17.27 -18.59
CA THR A 47 -48.36 -18.01 -19.87
C THR A 47 -48.86 -17.12 -20.99
N PRO A 48 -48.06 -16.93 -22.06
CA PRO A 48 -48.51 -16.22 -23.23
C PRO A 48 -49.61 -17.00 -23.99
N GLY A 49 -50.50 -16.26 -24.64
CA GLY A 49 -51.56 -16.87 -25.43
C GLY A 49 -52.93 -16.21 -25.22
N LEU A 50 -53.93 -16.85 -25.77
CA LEU A 50 -55.31 -16.41 -25.68
C LEU A 50 -55.96 -16.94 -24.37
N HIS A 51 -56.49 -16.03 -23.59
CA HIS A 51 -57.15 -16.30 -22.33
C HIS A 51 -58.59 -15.76 -22.33
N VAL A 52 -59.39 -16.28 -21.40
CA VAL A 52 -60.81 -15.94 -21.27
C VAL A 52 -61.01 -15.18 -19.96
N LYS A 53 -61.75 -14.09 -20.01
CA LYS A 53 -62.18 -13.34 -18.84
C LYS A 53 -63.71 -13.17 -18.81
N TRP A 54 -64.28 -12.99 -17.65
CA TRP A 54 -65.70 -12.61 -17.54
C TRP A 54 -65.88 -11.16 -17.98
N PRO A 55 -66.64 -10.98 -19.08
CA PRO A 55 -66.89 -9.62 -19.59
C PRO A 55 -67.62 -8.78 -18.53
N PHE A 56 -67.32 -7.46 -18.49
CA PHE A 56 -67.89 -6.45 -17.58
C PHE A 56 -67.52 -6.62 -16.10
N MET A 57 -67.17 -7.80 -15.60
CA MET A 57 -66.87 -8.06 -14.19
C MET A 57 -65.35 -8.14 -13.93
N GLN A 58 -64.58 -8.53 -14.95
CA GLN A 58 -63.12 -8.69 -14.83
C GLN A 58 -62.37 -7.67 -15.70
N ASN A 59 -61.41 -7.03 -15.10
CA ASN A 59 -60.42 -6.19 -15.79
C ASN A 59 -59.03 -6.84 -15.79
N VAL A 60 -58.26 -6.66 -16.85
CA VAL A 60 -56.92 -7.20 -16.99
C VAL A 60 -55.93 -6.08 -17.01
N VAL A 61 -54.93 -6.15 -16.12
CA VAL A 61 -53.79 -5.23 -16.09
C VAL A 61 -52.56 -6.01 -16.52
N ALA A 62 -51.91 -5.55 -17.56
CA ALA A 62 -50.65 -6.12 -18.07
C ALA A 62 -49.47 -5.41 -17.43
N PHE A 63 -48.47 -6.19 -17.06
CA PHE A 63 -47.16 -5.72 -16.55
C PHE A 63 -46.05 -6.30 -17.41
N ASP A 64 -45.02 -5.50 -17.70
CA ASP A 64 -43.86 -5.95 -18.45
C ASP A 64 -43.06 -6.98 -17.64
N LYS A 65 -42.71 -8.13 -18.26
CA LYS A 65 -41.91 -9.20 -17.68
C LYS A 65 -40.42 -9.06 -18.02
N ARG A 66 -40.08 -8.20 -18.97
CA ARG A 66 -38.71 -7.93 -19.40
C ARG A 66 -37.92 -7.26 -18.29
N LEU A 67 -36.63 -7.07 -18.55
CA LEU A 67 -35.79 -6.22 -17.74
C LEU A 67 -36.13 -4.76 -18.05
N LEU A 68 -36.57 -4.08 -17.03
CA LEU A 68 -36.84 -2.65 -17.02
C LEU A 68 -35.67 -1.91 -16.39
N ASP A 69 -35.46 -0.68 -16.78
CA ASP A 69 -34.46 0.21 -16.19
C ASP A 69 -35.12 1.38 -15.47
N VAL A 70 -34.45 1.84 -14.42
CA VAL A 70 -34.78 3.08 -13.73
C VAL A 70 -33.50 3.88 -13.53
N ASP A 71 -33.56 5.14 -13.96
CA ASP A 71 -32.49 6.12 -13.85
C ASP A 71 -32.91 7.20 -12.85
N PRO A 72 -32.53 7.09 -11.57
CA PRO A 72 -32.77 8.18 -10.62
C PRO A 72 -31.96 9.43 -11.04
N PRO A 73 -32.44 10.64 -10.73
CA PRO A 73 -31.65 11.83 -10.96
C PRO A 73 -30.33 11.78 -10.18
N PRO A 74 -29.25 12.39 -10.72
CA PRO A 74 -27.98 12.47 -10.02
C PRO A 74 -28.14 13.10 -8.64
N GLU A 75 -27.54 12.50 -7.61
CA GLU A 75 -27.67 12.90 -6.22
C GLU A 75 -26.30 13.18 -5.60
N GLU A 76 -26.23 14.21 -4.73
CA GLU A 76 -25.05 14.46 -3.91
C GLU A 76 -25.06 13.58 -2.66
N VAL A 77 -23.99 12.80 -2.50
CA VAL A 77 -23.78 11.94 -1.34
C VAL A 77 -22.45 12.29 -0.66
N ILE A 78 -22.43 12.24 0.66
CA ILE A 78 -21.22 12.52 1.45
C ILE A 78 -20.57 11.18 1.81
N GLY A 79 -19.31 10.98 1.41
CA GLY A 79 -18.52 9.82 1.80
C GLY A 79 -18.00 9.91 3.24
N VAL A 80 -17.41 8.81 3.73
CA VAL A 80 -16.81 8.76 5.07
C VAL A 80 -15.66 9.77 5.25
N ASP A 81 -15.00 10.14 4.16
CA ASP A 81 -13.97 11.19 4.09
C ASP A 81 -14.52 12.61 4.00
N GLN A 82 -15.81 12.79 4.28
CA GLN A 82 -16.55 14.06 4.27
C GLN A 82 -16.50 14.80 2.91
N LYS A 83 -16.17 14.09 1.84
CA LYS A 83 -16.22 14.64 0.49
C LYS A 83 -17.61 14.49 -0.10
N ARG A 84 -18.11 15.57 -0.70
CA ARG A 84 -19.35 15.54 -1.48
C ARG A 84 -19.07 14.94 -2.85
N ILE A 85 -19.86 13.97 -3.24
CA ILE A 85 -19.74 13.22 -4.49
C ILE A 85 -21.08 13.27 -5.18
N VAL A 86 -21.12 13.74 -6.42
CA VAL A 86 -22.30 13.66 -7.29
C VAL A 86 -22.28 12.28 -7.93
N VAL A 87 -23.33 11.52 -7.67
CA VAL A 87 -23.43 10.12 -8.08
C VAL A 87 -24.59 9.97 -9.05
N ASP A 88 -24.29 9.41 -10.23
CA ASP A 88 -25.27 9.02 -11.24
C ASP A 88 -25.33 7.51 -11.32
N THR A 89 -26.52 6.93 -11.17
CA THR A 89 -26.73 5.47 -11.13
C THR A 89 -27.85 5.04 -12.05
N TYR A 90 -27.77 3.81 -12.54
CA TYR A 90 -28.88 3.15 -13.16
C TYR A 90 -29.09 1.75 -12.56
N THR A 91 -30.33 1.33 -12.49
CA THR A 91 -30.70 0.04 -11.93
C THR A 91 -31.59 -0.70 -12.88
N ARG A 92 -31.28 -1.98 -13.10
CA ARG A 92 -32.10 -2.91 -13.88
C ARG A 92 -32.89 -3.81 -12.95
N TYR A 93 -34.18 -3.85 -13.16
CA TYR A 93 -35.09 -4.64 -12.35
C TYR A 93 -36.08 -5.42 -13.20
N ARG A 94 -36.78 -6.36 -12.57
CA ARG A 94 -37.83 -7.15 -13.18
C ARG A 94 -38.95 -7.34 -12.18
N ILE A 95 -40.20 -7.30 -12.66
CA ILE A 95 -41.38 -7.60 -11.86
C ILE A 95 -41.53 -9.12 -11.80
N VAL A 96 -41.26 -9.74 -10.62
CA VAL A 96 -41.35 -11.19 -10.43
C VAL A 96 -42.70 -11.57 -9.89
N ASN A 97 -43.30 -10.77 -9.03
CA ASN A 97 -44.58 -11.01 -8.43
C ASN A 97 -45.56 -9.86 -8.73
N PRO A 98 -46.37 -9.96 -9.83
CA PRO A 98 -47.29 -8.88 -10.22
C PRO A 98 -48.41 -8.67 -9.19
N LEU A 99 -48.76 -9.67 -8.38
CA LEU A 99 -49.73 -9.54 -7.32
C LEU A 99 -49.24 -8.60 -6.21
N LEU A 100 -48.04 -8.86 -5.66
CA LEU A 100 -47.42 -7.98 -4.67
C LEU A 100 -47.14 -6.60 -5.24
N PHE A 101 -46.68 -6.55 -6.49
CA PHE A 101 -46.41 -5.29 -7.18
C PHE A 101 -47.66 -4.41 -7.28
N PHE A 102 -48.77 -4.97 -7.72
CA PHE A 102 -50.05 -4.27 -7.81
C PHE A 102 -50.57 -3.81 -6.44
N GLN A 103 -50.47 -4.67 -5.43
CA GLN A 103 -50.95 -4.33 -4.07
C GLN A 103 -50.12 -3.26 -3.37
N THR A 104 -48.84 -3.19 -3.66
CA THR A 104 -47.91 -2.29 -2.92
C THR A 104 -47.57 -1.02 -3.68
N VAL A 105 -47.51 -1.10 -5.01
CA VAL A 105 -47.07 -0.01 -5.88
C VAL A 105 -48.17 0.47 -6.82
N GLY A 106 -48.94 -0.46 -7.40
CA GLY A 106 -50.09 -0.20 -8.22
C GLY A 106 -49.77 -0.15 -9.73
N ASN A 107 -48.83 0.68 -10.17
CA ASN A 107 -48.48 0.88 -11.58
C ASN A 107 -46.96 1.05 -11.75
N GLU A 108 -46.48 1.01 -13.01
CA GLU A 108 -45.06 1.12 -13.35
C GLU A 108 -44.46 2.52 -13.09
N ASP A 109 -45.25 3.59 -13.25
CA ASP A 109 -44.76 4.93 -13.03
C ASP A 109 -44.51 5.19 -11.52
N ALA A 110 -45.48 4.77 -10.68
CA ALA A 110 -45.30 4.80 -9.23
C ALA A 110 -44.14 3.90 -8.77
N ALA A 111 -43.88 2.80 -9.51
CA ALA A 111 -42.71 1.95 -9.25
C ALA A 111 -41.40 2.67 -9.50
N ARG A 112 -41.31 3.44 -10.58
CA ARG A 112 -40.09 4.21 -10.90
C ARG A 112 -39.76 5.21 -9.80
N ASP A 113 -40.76 5.96 -9.33
CA ASP A 113 -40.56 6.94 -8.24
C ASP A 113 -40.18 6.27 -6.92
N ARG A 114 -40.85 5.16 -6.59
CA ARG A 114 -40.56 4.40 -5.37
C ARG A 114 -39.17 3.76 -5.42
N LEU A 115 -38.80 3.17 -6.56
CA LEU A 115 -37.48 2.58 -6.77
C LEU A 115 -36.39 3.66 -6.73
N ALA A 116 -36.60 4.81 -7.37
CA ALA A 116 -35.66 5.92 -7.30
C ALA A 116 -35.36 6.31 -5.85
N ALA A 117 -36.38 6.46 -5.00
CA ALA A 117 -36.22 6.78 -3.59
C ALA A 117 -35.47 5.69 -2.80
N LEU A 118 -35.76 4.41 -3.07
CA LEU A 118 -35.08 3.27 -2.43
C LEU A 118 -33.64 3.13 -2.86
N ILE A 119 -33.36 3.36 -4.16
CA ILE A 119 -32.01 3.35 -4.71
C ILE A 119 -31.19 4.46 -4.07
N SER A 120 -31.71 5.69 -4.04
CA SER A 120 -31.07 6.85 -3.40
C SER A 120 -30.77 6.61 -1.92
N SER A 121 -31.71 6.03 -1.19
CA SER A 121 -31.52 5.68 0.23
C SER A 121 -30.43 4.64 0.43
N SER A 122 -30.46 3.54 -0.34
CA SER A 122 -29.45 2.48 -0.28
C SER A 122 -28.07 2.97 -0.72
N LEU A 123 -28.04 3.84 -1.72
CA LEU A 123 -26.82 4.46 -2.23
C LEU A 123 -26.17 5.33 -1.13
N ARG A 124 -26.92 6.20 -0.47
CA ARG A 124 -26.45 7.02 0.66
C ARG A 124 -25.91 6.17 1.79
N GLN A 125 -26.63 5.10 2.15
CA GLN A 125 -26.22 4.20 3.21
C GLN A 125 -24.89 3.53 2.90
N VAL A 126 -24.67 3.02 1.69
CA VAL A 126 -23.44 2.30 1.32
C VAL A 126 -22.30 3.28 1.07
N ILE A 127 -22.52 4.36 0.31
CA ILE A 127 -21.47 5.35 0.00
C ILE A 127 -21.00 6.08 1.24
N GLY A 128 -21.90 6.36 2.19
CA GLY A 128 -21.53 6.98 3.47
C GLY A 128 -20.53 6.17 4.30
N THR A 129 -20.33 4.89 4.00
CA THR A 129 -19.36 4.01 4.69
C THR A 129 -18.04 3.83 3.93
N VAL A 130 -17.88 4.43 2.75
CA VAL A 130 -16.70 4.25 1.89
C VAL A 130 -16.06 5.59 1.54
N THR A 131 -14.77 5.56 1.17
CA THR A 131 -14.04 6.75 0.72
C THR A 131 -14.21 6.96 -0.79
N LEU A 132 -14.03 8.19 -1.26
CA LEU A 132 -14.01 8.49 -2.69
C LEU A 132 -12.95 7.65 -3.44
N SER A 133 -11.77 7.46 -2.84
CA SER A 133 -10.70 6.65 -3.43
C SER A 133 -11.09 5.18 -3.61
N ALA A 134 -11.89 4.61 -2.71
CA ALA A 134 -12.40 3.24 -2.84
C ALA A 134 -13.38 3.10 -4.03
N ILE A 135 -14.24 4.12 -4.25
CA ILE A 135 -15.18 4.15 -5.37
C ILE A 135 -14.46 4.23 -6.73
N LEU A 136 -13.31 4.91 -6.78
CA LEU A 136 -12.51 5.08 -7.99
C LEU A 136 -11.47 3.97 -8.21
N SER A 137 -11.32 3.05 -7.25
CA SER A 137 -10.34 1.97 -7.28
C SER A 137 -10.94 0.62 -7.72
N THR A 138 -10.13 -0.42 -7.64
CA THR A 138 -10.55 -1.82 -7.87
C THR A 138 -11.65 -2.30 -6.93
N GLN A 139 -11.86 -1.62 -5.80
CA GLN A 139 -12.94 -1.94 -4.84
C GLN A 139 -14.33 -1.54 -5.34
N ARG A 140 -14.41 -0.75 -6.43
CA ARG A 140 -15.68 -0.31 -7.04
C ARG A 140 -16.66 -1.47 -7.28
N ALA A 141 -16.16 -2.62 -7.78
CA ALA A 141 -17.01 -3.78 -8.06
C ALA A 141 -17.68 -4.31 -6.79
N ALA A 142 -16.95 -4.44 -5.70
CA ALA A 142 -17.48 -4.89 -4.41
C ALA A 142 -18.52 -3.90 -3.84
N ILE A 143 -18.28 -2.59 -3.99
CA ILE A 143 -19.22 -1.54 -3.56
C ILE A 143 -20.51 -1.65 -4.38
N MET A 144 -20.44 -1.85 -5.69
CA MET A 144 -21.61 -2.03 -6.54
C MET A 144 -22.44 -3.27 -6.14
N HIS A 145 -21.78 -4.38 -5.82
CA HIS A 145 -22.49 -5.56 -5.30
C HIS A 145 -23.20 -5.27 -3.98
N ARG A 146 -22.57 -4.55 -3.05
CA ARG A 146 -23.20 -4.14 -1.78
C ARG A 146 -24.42 -3.25 -2.02
N ILE A 147 -24.33 -2.27 -2.93
CA ILE A 147 -25.46 -1.41 -3.28
C ILE A 147 -26.59 -2.23 -3.89
N ARG A 148 -26.29 -3.07 -4.88
CA ARG A 148 -27.27 -3.97 -5.50
C ARG A 148 -27.98 -4.82 -4.45
N ASP A 149 -27.25 -5.45 -3.55
CA ASP A 149 -27.80 -6.35 -2.53
C ASP A 149 -28.66 -5.58 -1.53
N ALA A 150 -28.28 -4.36 -1.15
CA ALA A 150 -29.08 -3.48 -0.30
C ALA A 150 -30.42 -3.10 -0.98
N VAL A 151 -30.34 -2.67 -2.25
CA VAL A 151 -31.53 -2.34 -3.05
C VAL A 151 -32.43 -3.58 -3.23
N LYS A 152 -31.84 -4.75 -3.53
CA LYS A 152 -32.56 -6.00 -3.70
C LYS A 152 -33.35 -6.40 -2.44
N VAL A 153 -32.77 -6.23 -1.27
CA VAL A 153 -33.46 -6.49 0.00
C VAL A 153 -34.61 -5.48 0.19
N ALA A 154 -34.37 -4.21 -0.10
CA ALA A 154 -35.37 -3.16 0.04
C ALA A 154 -36.56 -3.29 -0.94
N THR A 155 -36.33 -3.85 -2.13
CA THR A 155 -37.37 -3.99 -3.19
C THR A 155 -38.14 -5.31 -3.12
N LYS A 156 -37.67 -6.30 -2.39
CA LYS A 156 -38.31 -7.62 -2.27
C LYS A 156 -39.80 -7.55 -1.80
N PRO A 157 -40.20 -6.70 -0.83
CA PRO A 157 -41.59 -6.54 -0.41
C PRO A 157 -42.52 -6.03 -1.50
N PHE A 158 -41.99 -5.43 -2.56
CA PHE A 158 -42.74 -4.87 -3.69
C PHE A 158 -42.91 -5.86 -4.86
N GLY A 159 -42.43 -7.10 -4.71
CA GLY A 159 -42.48 -8.11 -5.78
C GLY A 159 -41.51 -7.83 -6.94
N ILE A 160 -40.51 -6.98 -6.70
CA ILE A 160 -39.50 -6.55 -7.68
C ILE A 160 -38.18 -7.26 -7.35
N ASP A 161 -37.53 -7.82 -8.37
CA ASP A 161 -36.17 -8.36 -8.27
C ASP A 161 -35.19 -7.44 -9.00
N VAL A 162 -34.21 -6.93 -8.28
CA VAL A 162 -33.14 -6.10 -8.82
C VAL A 162 -32.01 -7.00 -9.30
N ILE A 163 -31.72 -6.94 -10.59
CA ILE A 163 -30.72 -7.79 -11.24
C ILE A 163 -29.34 -7.13 -11.14
N ASP A 164 -29.27 -5.83 -11.45
CA ASP A 164 -28.00 -5.10 -11.46
C ASP A 164 -28.23 -3.63 -11.08
N THR A 165 -27.27 -3.07 -10.36
CA THR A 165 -27.21 -1.64 -10.06
C THR A 165 -25.80 -1.17 -10.32
N ARG A 166 -25.65 -0.17 -11.19
CA ARG A 166 -24.34 0.38 -11.55
C ARG A 166 -24.28 1.87 -11.41
N LEU A 167 -23.12 2.29 -11.01
CA LEU A 167 -22.71 3.69 -10.98
C LEU A 167 -22.25 4.08 -12.39
N ARG A 168 -22.92 5.04 -13.02
CA ARG A 168 -22.53 5.60 -14.31
C ARG A 168 -21.39 6.58 -14.13
N ARG A 169 -21.54 7.50 -13.17
CA ARG A 169 -20.59 8.57 -12.89
C ARG A 169 -20.51 8.83 -11.38
N ALA A 170 -19.32 9.17 -10.93
CA ALA A 170 -19.05 9.67 -9.58
C ALA A 170 -18.06 10.83 -9.71
N ASP A 171 -18.56 12.04 -9.60
CA ASP A 171 -17.77 13.26 -9.78
C ASP A 171 -17.83 14.13 -8.53
N LEU A 172 -16.87 15.02 -8.41
CA LEU A 172 -16.93 16.10 -7.43
C LEU A 172 -17.83 17.24 -7.94
N PRO A 173 -18.59 17.93 -7.08
CA PRO A 173 -19.38 19.10 -7.47
C PRO A 173 -18.50 20.14 -8.17
N THR A 174 -18.96 20.66 -9.31
CA THR A 174 -18.18 21.55 -10.16
C THR A 174 -17.88 22.92 -9.51
N GLN A 175 -18.73 23.36 -8.57
CA GLN A 175 -18.65 24.69 -7.97
C GLN A 175 -17.39 24.95 -7.10
N ASN A 176 -16.71 23.90 -6.61
CA ASN A 176 -15.53 24.01 -5.76
C ASN A 176 -14.40 23.05 -6.15
N SER A 177 -14.43 22.51 -7.37
CA SER A 177 -13.49 21.47 -7.80
C SER A 177 -12.02 21.91 -7.71
N GLU A 178 -11.69 23.13 -8.13
CA GLU A 178 -10.30 23.64 -8.08
C GLU A 178 -9.76 23.73 -6.66
N ALA A 179 -10.54 24.27 -5.73
CA ALA A 179 -10.14 24.37 -4.32
C ALA A 179 -9.98 22.98 -3.68
N ILE A 180 -10.88 22.03 -4.03
CA ILE A 180 -10.78 20.64 -3.57
C ILE A 180 -9.54 19.95 -4.15
N TYR A 181 -9.25 20.12 -5.44
CA TYR A 181 -8.05 19.58 -6.07
C TYR A 181 -6.76 20.17 -5.48
N ALA A 182 -6.73 21.49 -5.25
CA ALA A 182 -5.59 22.15 -4.61
C ALA A 182 -5.35 21.60 -3.19
N ARG A 183 -6.41 21.44 -2.41
CA ARG A 183 -6.34 20.84 -1.07
C ARG A 183 -5.88 19.37 -1.13
N MET A 184 -6.45 18.55 -2.00
CA MET A 184 -6.05 17.16 -2.17
C MET A 184 -4.58 17.03 -2.58
N ASN A 185 -4.11 17.90 -3.46
CA ASN A 185 -2.71 17.94 -3.87
C ASN A 185 -1.79 18.29 -2.68
N SER A 186 -2.16 19.31 -1.90
CA SER A 186 -1.43 19.67 -0.68
C SER A 186 -1.41 18.54 0.34
N GLU A 187 -2.52 17.88 0.60
CA GLU A 187 -2.61 16.70 1.50
C GLU A 187 -1.72 15.56 1.01
N ARG A 188 -1.69 15.29 -0.31
CA ARG A 188 -0.82 14.26 -0.90
C ARG A 188 0.65 14.62 -0.81
N GLN A 189 1.00 15.89 -1.00
CA GLN A 189 2.37 16.36 -0.83
C GLN A 189 2.83 16.22 0.64
N GLN A 190 1.98 16.56 1.60
CA GLN A 190 2.26 16.38 3.02
C GLN A 190 2.44 14.90 3.39
N GLN A 191 1.55 14.02 2.91
CA GLN A 191 1.71 12.57 3.09
C GLN A 191 3.03 12.04 2.50
N ALA A 192 3.35 12.47 1.29
CA ALA A 192 4.58 12.06 0.63
C ALA A 192 5.84 12.59 1.37
N ALA A 193 5.78 13.80 1.93
CA ALA A 193 6.85 14.35 2.76
C ALA A 193 7.00 13.56 4.06
N LEU A 194 5.89 13.21 4.72
CA LEU A 194 5.88 12.38 5.93
C LEU A 194 6.54 11.01 5.67
N TYR A 195 6.08 10.28 4.66
CA TYR A 195 6.67 8.97 4.33
C TYR A 195 8.15 9.03 3.96
N ARG A 196 8.57 10.12 3.27
CA ARG A 196 10.00 10.33 2.99
C ARG A 196 10.79 10.59 4.27
N ALA A 197 10.26 11.37 5.20
CA ALA A 197 10.91 11.63 6.48
C ALA A 197 11.01 10.37 7.35
N GLU A 198 9.94 9.60 7.45
CA GLU A 198 9.93 8.30 8.16
C GLU A 198 10.91 7.30 7.52
N GLY A 199 10.92 7.23 6.19
CA GLY A 199 11.88 6.40 5.46
C GLY A 199 13.33 6.82 5.67
N ALA A 200 13.62 8.12 5.70
CA ALA A 200 14.94 8.65 5.97
C ALA A 200 15.38 8.35 7.42
N GLN A 201 14.50 8.52 8.39
CA GLN A 201 14.75 8.17 9.80
C GLN A 201 15.03 6.67 9.95
N ALA A 202 14.20 5.81 9.36
CA ALA A 202 14.43 4.36 9.41
C ALA A 202 15.77 3.97 8.78
N ALA A 203 16.09 4.54 7.62
CA ALA A 203 17.37 4.31 6.94
C ALA A 203 18.56 4.74 7.79
N GLN A 204 18.47 5.90 8.46
CA GLN A 204 19.52 6.39 9.34
C GLN A 204 19.70 5.49 10.56
N THR A 205 18.62 5.00 11.16
CA THR A 205 18.67 4.05 12.28
C THR A 205 19.35 2.74 11.88
N VAL A 206 18.99 2.18 10.73
CA VAL A 206 19.61 0.96 10.19
C VAL A 206 21.10 1.16 9.93
N ARG A 207 21.49 2.29 9.30
CA ARG A 207 22.90 2.61 9.05
C ARG A 207 23.68 2.79 10.34
N ALA A 208 23.15 3.55 11.31
CA ALA A 208 23.81 3.76 12.59
C ALA A 208 24.03 2.45 13.37
N ASN A 209 23.05 1.54 13.35
CA ASN A 209 23.19 0.23 13.98
C ASN A 209 24.26 -0.62 13.25
N ALA A 210 24.28 -0.64 11.94
CA ALA A 210 25.28 -1.36 11.16
C ALA A 210 26.70 -0.81 11.37
N ASP A 211 26.86 0.53 11.40
CA ASP A 211 28.14 1.17 11.66
C ASP A 211 28.64 0.89 13.09
N ARG A 212 27.74 0.88 14.06
CA ARG A 212 28.06 0.48 15.43
C ARG A 212 28.52 -0.99 15.49
N GLU A 213 27.78 -1.90 14.86
CA GLU A 213 28.12 -3.30 14.83
C GLU A 213 29.47 -3.53 14.13
N ARG A 214 29.70 -2.89 13.00
CA ARG A 214 30.99 -2.90 12.29
C ARG A 214 32.13 -2.43 13.20
N THR A 215 31.91 -1.33 13.92
CA THR A 215 32.94 -0.79 14.83
C THR A 215 33.27 -1.76 15.95
N VAL A 216 32.26 -2.41 16.54
CA VAL A 216 32.44 -3.43 17.58
C VAL A 216 33.21 -4.64 17.05
N ILE A 217 32.81 -5.16 15.89
CA ILE A 217 33.48 -6.32 15.25
C ILE A 217 34.95 -6.01 14.96
N LEU A 218 35.25 -4.82 14.40
CA LEU A 218 36.63 -4.43 14.11
C LEU A 218 37.46 -4.23 15.38
N ALA A 219 36.89 -3.64 16.42
CA ALA A 219 37.55 -3.44 17.70
C ALA A 219 37.87 -4.78 18.40
N ASP A 220 36.91 -5.71 18.37
CA ASP A 220 37.10 -7.05 18.91
C ASP A 220 38.17 -7.83 18.14
N ALA A 221 38.12 -7.78 16.80
CA ALA A 221 39.16 -8.42 15.97
C ALA A 221 40.56 -7.82 16.22
N GLN A 222 40.65 -6.51 16.36
CA GLN A 222 41.93 -5.83 16.70
C GLN A 222 42.44 -6.25 18.10
N ARG A 223 41.52 -6.28 19.08
CA ARG A 223 41.86 -6.75 20.46
C ARG A 223 42.41 -8.17 20.44
N ASP A 224 41.73 -9.07 19.71
CA ASP A 224 42.14 -10.47 19.67
C ASP A 224 43.42 -10.64 18.86
N ALA A 225 43.64 -9.89 17.78
CA ALA A 225 44.91 -9.84 17.08
C ALA A 225 46.07 -9.36 17.97
N GLN A 226 45.84 -8.34 18.78
CA GLN A 226 46.86 -7.85 19.75
C GLN A 226 47.15 -8.87 20.84
N LYS A 227 46.16 -9.59 21.33
CA LYS A 227 46.34 -10.67 22.32
C LYS A 227 47.20 -11.79 21.75
N VAL A 228 46.89 -12.24 20.52
CA VAL A 228 47.63 -13.30 19.82
C VAL A 228 49.07 -12.86 19.55
N ARG A 229 49.28 -11.60 19.07
CA ARG A 229 50.62 -11.05 18.88
C ARG A 229 51.42 -10.98 20.21
N GLY A 230 50.78 -10.42 21.25
CA GLY A 230 51.43 -10.32 22.56
C GLY A 230 51.76 -11.69 23.14
N ALA A 231 50.92 -12.67 23.00
CA ALA A 231 51.24 -14.07 23.39
C ALA A 231 52.38 -14.67 22.57
N GLY A 232 52.39 -14.40 21.26
CA GLY A 232 53.50 -14.80 20.40
C GLY A 232 54.82 -14.15 20.75
N ASP A 233 54.85 -12.86 21.00
CA ASP A 233 56.01 -12.10 21.40
C ASP A 233 56.53 -12.57 22.79
N ALA A 234 55.66 -12.80 23.77
CA ALA A 234 55.99 -13.34 25.05
C ALA A 234 56.61 -14.75 24.98
N ALA A 235 56.03 -15.59 24.12
CA ALA A 235 56.62 -16.94 23.87
C ALA A 235 57.99 -16.84 23.19
N ALA A 236 58.15 -15.97 22.20
CA ALA A 236 59.43 -15.74 21.54
C ALA A 236 60.51 -15.24 22.52
N ILE A 237 60.16 -14.20 23.30
CA ILE A 237 61.07 -13.67 24.36
C ILE A 237 61.46 -14.77 25.36
N THR A 238 60.51 -15.61 25.78
CA THR A 238 60.79 -16.72 26.67
C THR A 238 61.72 -17.75 26.09
N ILE A 239 61.53 -18.11 24.82
CA ILE A 239 62.41 -19.05 24.03
C ILE A 239 63.82 -18.46 23.92
N TYR A 240 63.92 -17.17 23.49
CA TYR A 240 65.19 -16.49 23.40
C TYR A 240 65.91 -16.38 24.75
N ALA A 241 65.19 -16.00 25.83
CA ALA A 241 65.75 -15.91 27.15
C ALA A 241 66.30 -17.26 27.66
N LYS A 242 65.61 -18.38 27.40
CA LYS A 242 66.11 -19.70 27.72
C LYS A 242 67.34 -20.07 26.92
N ALA A 243 67.34 -19.83 25.62
CA ALA A 243 68.47 -20.20 24.73
C ALA A 243 69.72 -19.38 25.05
N PHE A 244 69.55 -18.08 25.23
CA PHE A 244 70.68 -17.18 25.47
C PHE A 244 71.13 -17.14 26.93
N GLY A 245 70.28 -17.60 27.87
CA GLY A 245 70.64 -17.75 29.27
C GLY A 245 71.64 -18.85 29.57
N GLN A 246 71.83 -19.78 28.62
CA GLN A 246 72.81 -20.87 28.74
C GLN A 246 74.26 -20.37 28.67
N ASP A 247 74.56 -19.36 27.84
CA ASP A 247 75.87 -18.71 27.78
C ASP A 247 75.74 -17.19 27.64
N LYS A 248 75.81 -16.50 28.74
CA LYS A 248 75.64 -15.02 28.81
C LYS A 248 76.78 -14.27 28.07
N LYS A 249 77.99 -14.84 28.03
CA LYS A 249 79.13 -14.19 27.36
C LYS A 249 79.01 -14.29 25.87
N PHE A 250 78.61 -15.44 25.35
CA PHE A 250 78.33 -15.63 23.93
C PHE A 250 77.16 -14.74 23.46
N PHE A 251 76.12 -14.63 24.24
CA PHE A 251 74.99 -13.78 23.91
C PHE A 251 75.40 -12.27 23.86
N ALA A 252 76.17 -11.81 24.79
CA ALA A 252 76.68 -10.42 24.77
C ALA A 252 77.51 -10.14 23.52
N PHE A 253 78.36 -11.08 23.14
CA PHE A 253 79.15 -10.99 21.94
C PHE A 253 78.25 -11.00 20.67
N TYR A 254 77.38 -11.97 20.55
CA TYR A 254 76.45 -12.09 19.42
C TYR A 254 75.58 -10.83 19.24
N ARG A 255 75.02 -10.30 20.33
CA ARG A 255 74.18 -9.13 20.31
C ARG A 255 74.98 -7.86 19.92
N SER A 256 76.25 -7.75 20.37
CA SER A 256 77.11 -6.67 19.92
C SER A 256 77.43 -6.72 18.44
N MET A 257 77.70 -7.92 17.91
CA MET A 257 77.94 -8.10 16.45
C MET A 257 76.71 -7.78 15.62
N GLN A 258 75.54 -8.19 16.10
CA GLN A 258 74.27 -7.81 15.44
C GLN A 258 74.01 -6.29 15.47
N ALA A 259 74.21 -5.65 16.62
CA ALA A 259 74.12 -4.21 16.74
C ALA A 259 75.12 -3.48 15.85
N TYR A 260 76.32 -3.97 15.71
CA TYR A 260 77.32 -3.41 14.80
C TYR A 260 76.87 -3.54 13.34
N ARG A 261 76.34 -4.68 12.94
CA ARG A 261 75.81 -4.87 11.60
C ARG A 261 74.66 -3.92 11.27
N ASP A 262 73.73 -3.81 12.22
CA ASP A 262 72.52 -3.00 11.99
C ASP A 262 72.85 -1.47 12.05
N ALA A 263 73.78 -1.04 12.91
CA ALA A 263 74.23 0.34 13.00
C ALA A 263 75.14 0.74 11.82
N LEU A 264 75.98 -0.18 11.31
CA LEU A 264 76.98 0.14 10.31
C LEU A 264 76.53 -0.19 8.89
N SER A 265 75.40 -0.83 8.69
CA SER A 265 74.87 -1.20 7.35
C SER A 265 74.22 -0.03 6.60
N GLY A 266 73.97 1.12 7.24
CA GLY A 266 73.32 2.29 6.64
C GLY A 266 74.26 3.08 5.71
N SER A 267 74.00 3.07 4.41
CA SER A 267 74.83 3.76 3.39
C SER A 267 74.81 5.27 3.38
N LYS A 268 74.10 5.93 4.28
CA LYS A 268 73.86 7.40 4.27
C LYS A 268 74.20 8.15 5.55
N THR A 269 74.81 7.50 6.55
CA THR A 269 75.10 8.15 7.84
C THR A 269 76.58 7.96 8.16
N ALA A 270 77.33 9.04 8.29
CA ALA A 270 78.71 9.05 8.84
C ALA A 270 78.61 9.13 10.37
N PHE A 271 79.10 8.13 11.04
CA PHE A 271 79.27 8.14 12.52
C PHE A 271 80.67 8.54 12.92
N VAL A 272 80.76 9.56 13.77
CA VAL A 272 81.98 9.87 14.48
C VAL A 272 81.83 9.24 15.88
N LEU A 273 82.55 8.14 16.10
CA LEU A 273 82.44 7.37 17.32
C LEU A 273 83.82 7.33 18.01
N THR A 274 83.79 7.47 19.31
CA THR A 274 85.00 7.27 20.14
C THR A 274 85.18 5.78 20.39
N PRO A 275 86.35 5.19 20.11
CA PRO A 275 86.59 3.74 20.21
C PRO A 275 86.63 3.21 21.67
N GLN A 276 86.45 4.03 22.68
CA GLN A 276 86.59 3.71 24.11
C GLN A 276 85.24 3.48 24.83
N GLY A 277 84.12 3.45 24.11
CA GLY A 277 82.78 3.18 24.69
C GLY A 277 82.50 1.67 24.79
N ASP A 278 81.64 1.29 25.75
CA ASP A 278 81.16 -0.10 25.92
C ASP A 278 80.62 -0.76 24.67
N PHE A 279 80.15 0.07 23.71
CA PHE A 279 79.71 -0.37 22.41
C PHE A 279 80.77 -1.10 21.61
N PHE A 280 82.04 -0.66 21.66
CA PHE A 280 83.15 -1.24 20.94
C PHE A 280 83.98 -2.24 21.77
N HIS A 281 83.47 -2.68 22.94
CA HIS A 281 84.19 -3.60 23.83
C HIS A 281 84.69 -4.87 23.11
N PHE A 282 83.90 -5.46 22.21
CA PHE A 282 84.28 -6.64 21.46
C PHE A 282 85.03 -6.34 20.14
N PHE A 283 85.00 -5.09 19.68
CA PHE A 283 85.77 -4.64 18.51
C PHE A 283 87.26 -4.42 18.85
N ASN A 284 87.57 -4.05 20.06
CA ASN A 284 88.94 -3.80 20.54
C ASN A 284 89.68 -5.10 20.92
N PHE A 285 89.06 -6.29 20.81
CA PHE A 285 89.67 -7.51 21.22
C PHE A 285 90.74 -8.05 20.22
N ASN A 286 90.88 -7.48 19.03
CA ASN A 286 91.82 -7.88 17.99
C ASN A 286 92.93 -6.83 17.77
N GLY A 287 93.73 -6.53 18.77
CA GLY A 287 95.10 -6.14 18.57
C GLY A 287 95.43 -4.74 18.07
N LEU A 288 94.59 -3.73 18.28
CA LEU A 288 94.92 -2.31 18.02
C LEU A 288 95.33 -1.58 19.34
N ASN A 289 96.11 -2.17 20.14
CA ASN A 289 96.80 -1.46 21.22
C ASN A 289 97.99 -0.70 20.64
N GLY A 290 97.74 0.54 20.22
CA GLY A 290 98.87 1.36 19.84
C GLY A 290 98.53 2.61 19.03
N LEU A 291 97.52 3.42 19.32
CA LEU A 291 97.44 4.80 18.86
C LEU A 291 96.56 5.65 19.79
N GLY A 292 97.24 6.43 20.55
CA GLY A 292 96.86 7.79 20.88
C GLY A 292 95.76 8.01 21.93
N LYS A 293 96.20 8.39 23.13
CA LYS A 293 95.43 9.03 24.20
C LYS A 293 94.89 10.39 23.74
N ALA A 294 93.53 10.52 23.60
CA ALA A 294 92.87 11.79 23.32
C ALA A 294 92.05 12.26 24.58
N PRO A 295 91.97 13.59 24.80
CA PRO A 295 91.42 14.15 26.02
C PRO A 295 89.89 14.14 26.06
N ALA A 296 89.33 14.16 27.26
CA ALA A 296 87.90 14.05 27.57
C ALA A 296 87.10 15.24 27.02
N PRO A 297 85.90 15.04 26.48
CA PRO A 297 84.98 16.14 26.19
C PRO A 297 84.04 16.45 27.36
N ALA A 298 83.74 17.73 27.47
CA ALA A 298 82.89 18.35 28.45
C ALA A 298 81.38 18.04 28.20
N SER A 299 80.70 18.02 29.34
CA SER A 299 79.25 18.02 29.52
C SER A 299 78.49 18.87 28.52
N ALA A 300 77.43 18.31 27.86
CA ALA A 300 76.36 19.06 27.19
C ALA A 300 75.00 18.58 27.62
N ALA A 301 74.25 19.57 28.04
CA ALA A 301 72.95 19.54 28.70
C ALA A 301 71.80 18.96 27.88
N ALA A 302 70.76 18.60 28.64
CA ALA A 302 69.48 18.10 28.20
C ALA A 302 68.75 19.03 27.22
N ALA A 303 68.14 18.47 26.20
CA ALA A 303 67.07 19.09 25.38
C ALA A 303 65.90 18.13 25.25
N ALA A 304 64.74 18.62 25.63
CA ALA A 304 63.47 17.92 25.66
C ALA A 304 62.89 17.69 24.24
N PRO A 305 62.06 16.70 24.02
CA PRO A 305 61.46 16.44 22.70
C PRO A 305 60.23 17.31 22.44
N GLY A 306 60.25 18.00 21.31
CA GLY A 306 59.17 18.81 20.81
C GLY A 306 58.04 17.98 20.21
N GLY A 307 56.83 18.43 20.45
CA GLY A 307 55.60 17.77 20.04
C GLY A 307 55.37 17.78 18.54
N VAL A 308 54.79 16.71 18.05
CA VAL A 308 54.30 16.53 16.67
C VAL A 308 52.90 17.13 16.53
N ALA A 309 52.80 18.19 15.72
CA ALA A 309 51.52 18.82 15.34
C ALA A 309 50.73 17.93 14.38
N LEU A 310 49.51 17.57 14.76
CA LEU A 310 48.52 16.92 13.90
C LEU A 310 47.93 17.94 12.94
N ALA A 311 48.16 17.76 11.64
CA ALA A 311 47.54 18.51 10.58
C ALA A 311 46.04 18.08 10.41
N LYS A 312 45.17 19.04 10.64
CA LYS A 312 43.71 18.96 10.50
C LYS A 312 43.34 19.04 9.01
N ARG A 313 42.88 17.92 8.43
CA ARG A 313 42.36 17.91 7.05
C ARG A 313 40.89 18.28 7.09
N ALA A 314 40.50 19.30 6.33
CA ALA A 314 39.13 19.77 6.15
C ALA A 314 38.33 18.81 5.22
N PRO A 315 36.98 18.69 5.38
CA PRO A 315 36.12 17.88 4.51
C PRO A 315 35.77 18.63 3.21
N PRO A 316 35.55 17.91 2.09
CA PRO A 316 35.06 18.52 0.86
C PRO A 316 33.55 18.77 0.95
N GLY A 317 33.13 19.93 0.45
CA GLY A 317 31.75 20.38 0.36
C GLY A 317 30.91 19.64 -0.69
N PRO A 318 29.57 19.81 -0.64
CA PRO A 318 28.62 19.06 -1.45
C PRO A 318 28.50 19.61 -2.88
N ARG A 319 28.31 18.68 -3.81
CA ARG A 319 27.68 18.92 -5.11
C ARG A 319 26.29 18.33 -5.17
#